data_703409a8719b82d365fd43fba6abcd0b
#
_entry.id   703409a8719b82d365fd43fba6abcd0b
#
_cell.length_a   1.000
_cell.length_b   1.000
_cell.length_c   1.000
_cell.angle_alpha   90.00
_cell.angle_beta   90.00
_cell.angle_gamma   90.00
#
_symmetry.space_group_name_H-M   'P 1'
#
loop_
_entity.id
_entity.type
_entity.pdbx_description
1 polymer ?
#
loop_
_entity_poly.entity_id
_entity_poly.type
_entity_poly.pdbx_seq_one_letter_code
_entity_poly.pdbx_strand_id
1 'polypeptide(L)'
;MNITVVVPVRNEEQSIRLLLQGLLEQTLAPAEIVIVDGGSTDATRRIVEEQARKHSHLHLICETDALPGKGRNVGAASAANEWLAFIDAGVSPANDWLAQLAEAVRLNSQTDVVYGSWEPVTDTFFKECAAIAYGYVPTEEVDATFIQSRAVFSSLLRRSVWLGVKGFSEELRSAEDLLFIKRIDDAGFIVSYAPKAVVRWSMQPNLWRTFRRFVTYSRHNMLAGLWKQWQASVLIRYGLLAVCAAILFGLTSWWPIITLGLFILMLMARAIVALWRNRRRYPAGVLRNSTRLFGLVPLLATIDAATIVGVAAWLVSDKLLGRPSV
;
A
#
# COMPACT_ATOMS: atom_id res chain seq x y z
N MET A 1 -10.31 -23.74 -11.47
CA MET A 1 -10.82 -22.37 -11.36
C MET A 1 -10.05 -21.53 -12.37
N ASN A 2 -10.75 -20.81 -13.27
CA ASN A 2 -10.11 -19.91 -14.22
C ASN A 2 -10.00 -18.52 -13.59
N ILE A 3 -8.79 -17.96 -13.58
CA ILE A 3 -8.48 -16.68 -12.93
C ILE A 3 -7.87 -15.73 -13.96
N THR A 4 -8.39 -14.51 -14.02
CA THR A 4 -7.73 -13.39 -14.70
C THR A 4 -6.89 -12.62 -13.71
N VAL A 5 -5.60 -12.42 -13.99
CA VAL A 5 -4.73 -11.53 -13.23
C VAL A 5 -4.75 -10.16 -13.87
N VAL A 6 -5.11 -9.13 -13.09
CA VAL A 6 -5.20 -7.72 -13.53
C VAL A 6 -4.04 -6.93 -12.93
N VAL A 7 -3.30 -6.23 -13.78
CA VAL A 7 -2.11 -5.45 -13.40
C VAL A 7 -2.20 -4.03 -13.96
N PRO A 8 -2.45 -3.00 -13.17
CA PRO A 8 -2.25 -1.62 -13.59
C PRO A 8 -0.75 -1.29 -13.61
N VAL A 9 -0.28 -0.63 -14.64
CA VAL A 9 1.14 -0.26 -14.78
C VAL A 9 1.31 1.15 -15.33
N ARG A 10 2.31 1.89 -14.82
CA ARG A 10 2.76 3.16 -15.40
C ARG A 10 4.21 3.44 -14.99
N ASN A 11 5.11 3.53 -15.96
CA ASN A 11 6.54 3.81 -15.77
C ASN A 11 7.23 2.82 -14.79
N GLU A 12 7.18 1.55 -15.14
CA GLU A 12 7.70 0.42 -14.33
C GLU A 12 8.70 -0.44 -15.11
N GLU A 13 9.48 0.17 -16.01
CA GLU A 13 10.47 -0.56 -16.85
C GLU A 13 11.47 -1.39 -16.04
N GLN A 14 11.76 -0.98 -14.78
CA GLN A 14 12.70 -1.67 -13.90
C GLN A 14 12.10 -2.92 -13.23
N SER A 15 10.80 -2.95 -12.99
CA SER A 15 10.10 -3.98 -12.21
C SER A 15 9.25 -4.91 -13.07
N ILE A 16 8.72 -4.42 -14.19
CA ILE A 16 7.70 -5.14 -14.98
C ILE A 16 8.20 -6.49 -15.52
N ARG A 17 9.48 -6.61 -15.91
CA ARG A 17 10.02 -7.89 -16.39
C ARG A 17 9.97 -8.98 -15.33
N LEU A 18 10.36 -8.64 -14.10
CA LEU A 18 10.35 -9.57 -12.97
C LEU A 18 8.93 -9.99 -12.60
N LEU A 19 7.99 -9.05 -12.62
CA LEU A 19 6.58 -9.36 -12.38
C LEU A 19 6.03 -10.31 -13.45
N LEU A 20 6.20 -9.99 -14.73
CA LEU A 20 5.70 -10.83 -15.83
C LEU A 20 6.28 -12.25 -15.76
N GLN A 21 7.59 -12.37 -15.51
CA GLN A 21 8.21 -13.67 -15.30
C GLN A 21 7.55 -14.42 -14.15
N GLY A 22 7.40 -13.77 -12.98
CA GLY A 22 6.76 -14.39 -11.81
C GLY A 22 5.30 -14.81 -12.06
N LEU A 23 4.56 -14.09 -12.89
CA LEU A 23 3.17 -14.46 -13.26
C LEU A 23 3.12 -15.63 -14.26
N LEU A 24 4.06 -15.67 -15.19
CA LEU A 24 4.15 -16.76 -16.19
C LEU A 24 4.68 -18.07 -15.60
N GLU A 25 5.45 -17.99 -14.50
CA GLU A 25 6.04 -19.13 -13.79
C GLU A 25 5.20 -19.60 -12.58
N GLN A 26 3.95 -19.12 -12.43
CA GLN A 26 3.08 -19.54 -11.35
C GLN A 26 2.77 -21.05 -11.40
N THR A 27 2.78 -21.73 -10.24
CA THR A 27 2.41 -23.16 -10.12
C THR A 27 0.96 -23.44 -10.53
N LEU A 28 0.06 -22.47 -10.28
CA LEU A 28 -1.26 -22.40 -10.90
C LEU A 28 -1.21 -21.33 -11.99
N ALA A 29 -1.11 -21.76 -13.23
CA ALA A 29 -1.06 -20.82 -14.35
C ALA A 29 -2.32 -19.94 -14.40
N PRO A 30 -2.21 -18.62 -14.53
CA PRO A 30 -3.36 -17.76 -14.76
C PRO A 30 -3.99 -18.11 -16.12
N ALA A 31 -5.32 -18.17 -16.16
CA ALA A 31 -6.04 -18.40 -17.42
C ALA A 31 -5.93 -17.19 -18.37
N GLU A 32 -5.73 -16.00 -17.77
CA GLU A 32 -5.58 -14.74 -18.48
C GLU A 32 -4.77 -13.76 -17.63
N ILE A 33 -3.93 -12.95 -18.27
CA ILE A 33 -3.22 -11.82 -17.67
C ILE A 33 -3.57 -10.56 -18.46
N VAL A 34 -4.15 -9.57 -17.79
CA VAL A 34 -4.51 -8.29 -18.38
C VAL A 34 -3.63 -7.20 -17.76
N ILE A 35 -2.73 -6.65 -18.57
CA ILE A 35 -1.89 -5.51 -18.20
C ILE A 35 -2.54 -4.25 -18.74
N VAL A 36 -2.79 -3.27 -17.88
CA VAL A 36 -3.36 -1.97 -18.27
C VAL A 36 -2.30 -0.88 -18.10
N ASP A 37 -1.77 -0.40 -19.23
CA ASP A 37 -0.78 0.68 -19.26
C ASP A 37 -1.44 2.04 -19.19
N GLY A 38 -1.19 2.77 -18.09
CA GLY A 38 -1.72 4.10 -17.78
C GLY A 38 -0.99 5.24 -18.50
N GLY A 39 -0.40 4.99 -19.68
CA GLY A 39 0.35 6.00 -20.43
C GLY A 39 1.81 6.09 -19.98
N SER A 40 2.52 4.95 -20.00
CA SER A 40 3.96 4.91 -19.74
C SER A 40 4.76 5.66 -20.82
N THR A 41 5.77 6.39 -20.39
CA THR A 41 6.70 7.15 -21.21
C THR A 41 8.11 6.54 -21.28
N ASP A 42 8.33 5.47 -20.49
CA ASP A 42 9.56 4.68 -20.44
C ASP A 42 9.41 3.40 -21.29
N ALA A 43 10.30 2.41 -21.10
CA ALA A 43 10.27 1.15 -21.86
C ALA A 43 9.18 0.16 -21.42
N THR A 44 8.35 0.48 -20.40
CA THR A 44 7.34 -0.42 -19.84
C THR A 44 6.45 -1.04 -20.92
N ARG A 45 5.81 -0.20 -21.73
CA ARG A 45 4.88 -0.66 -22.78
C ARG A 45 5.55 -1.62 -23.76
N ARG A 46 6.73 -1.28 -24.26
CA ARG A 46 7.49 -2.12 -25.19
C ARG A 46 7.81 -3.49 -24.59
N ILE A 47 8.19 -3.53 -23.30
CA ILE A 47 8.48 -4.78 -22.58
C ILE A 47 7.25 -5.67 -22.52
N VAL A 48 6.08 -5.11 -22.20
CA VAL A 48 4.83 -5.87 -22.13
C VAL A 48 4.41 -6.36 -23.51
N GLU A 49 4.49 -5.54 -24.56
CA GLU A 49 4.18 -5.92 -25.94
C GLU A 49 5.05 -7.08 -26.42
N GLU A 50 6.35 -7.08 -26.08
CA GLU A 50 7.27 -8.18 -26.40
C GLU A 50 6.84 -9.52 -25.76
N GLN A 51 6.31 -9.50 -24.54
CA GLN A 51 5.81 -10.70 -23.86
C GLN A 51 4.43 -11.12 -24.37
N ALA A 52 3.54 -10.19 -24.65
CA ALA A 52 2.21 -10.48 -25.18
C ALA A 52 2.27 -11.19 -26.54
N ARG A 53 3.26 -10.90 -27.39
CA ARG A 53 3.49 -11.62 -28.65
C ARG A 53 3.87 -13.10 -28.47
N LYS A 54 4.44 -13.46 -27.30
CA LYS A 54 4.90 -14.82 -26.99
C LYS A 54 3.86 -15.65 -26.24
N HIS A 55 2.94 -14.97 -25.55
CA HIS A 55 1.98 -15.58 -24.64
C HIS A 55 0.56 -15.12 -25.00
N SER A 56 -0.23 -15.96 -25.64
CA SER A 56 -1.57 -15.63 -26.16
C SER A 56 -2.59 -15.29 -25.08
N HIS A 57 -2.36 -15.68 -23.83
CA HIS A 57 -3.19 -15.37 -22.67
C HIS A 57 -2.77 -14.09 -21.93
N LEU A 58 -1.74 -13.37 -22.42
CA LEU A 58 -1.31 -12.08 -21.91
C LEU A 58 -1.76 -10.97 -22.86
N HIS A 59 -2.57 -10.04 -22.32
CA HIS A 59 -3.14 -8.93 -23.06
C HIS A 59 -2.65 -7.60 -22.51
N LEU A 60 -2.33 -6.67 -23.42
CA LEU A 60 -2.01 -5.30 -23.08
C LEU A 60 -3.14 -4.37 -23.53
N ILE A 61 -3.64 -3.57 -22.60
CA ILE A 61 -4.58 -2.48 -22.85
C ILE A 61 -3.85 -1.15 -22.56
N CYS A 62 -3.93 -0.20 -23.49
CA CYS A 62 -3.38 1.14 -23.30
C CYS A 62 -4.52 2.10 -22.96
N GLU A 63 -4.47 2.67 -21.76
CA GLU A 63 -5.47 3.62 -21.27
C GLU A 63 -4.75 4.89 -20.81
N THR A 64 -4.70 5.89 -21.68
CA THR A 64 -3.94 7.13 -21.43
C THR A 64 -4.41 7.83 -20.16
N ASP A 65 -3.44 8.26 -19.34
CA ASP A 65 -3.66 8.94 -18.07
C ASP A 65 -4.48 8.18 -17.03
N ALA A 66 -4.52 6.84 -17.15
CA ALA A 66 -5.18 6.03 -16.15
C ALA A 66 -4.42 6.07 -14.82
N LEU A 67 -5.11 6.48 -13.77
CA LEU A 67 -4.69 6.27 -12.39
C LEU A 67 -4.89 4.79 -12.00
N PRO A 68 -4.26 4.29 -10.91
CA PRO A 68 -4.32 2.88 -10.56
C PRO A 68 -5.73 2.30 -10.47
N GLY A 69 -6.68 3.05 -9.89
CA GLY A 69 -8.09 2.63 -9.80
C GLY A 69 -8.74 2.44 -11.17
N LYS A 70 -8.55 3.39 -12.09
CA LYS A 70 -9.05 3.30 -13.48
C LYS A 70 -8.40 2.12 -14.21
N GLY A 71 -7.08 1.94 -14.06
CA GLY A 71 -6.38 0.81 -14.66
C GLY A 71 -6.94 -0.54 -14.19
N ARG A 72 -7.21 -0.70 -12.89
CA ARG A 72 -7.84 -1.92 -12.35
C ARG A 72 -9.27 -2.10 -12.87
N ASN A 73 -10.05 -1.02 -12.99
CA ASN A 73 -11.42 -1.10 -13.53
C ASN A 73 -11.43 -1.52 -14.99
N VAL A 74 -10.58 -0.94 -15.83
CA VAL A 74 -10.44 -1.31 -17.25
C VAL A 74 -10.04 -2.77 -17.38
N GLY A 75 -9.05 -3.22 -16.59
CA GLY A 75 -8.62 -4.61 -16.58
C GLY A 75 -9.71 -5.58 -16.11
N ALA A 76 -10.43 -5.25 -15.05
CA ALA A 76 -11.54 -6.05 -14.53
C ALA A 76 -12.72 -6.12 -15.51
N ALA A 77 -13.01 -5.03 -16.22
CA ALA A 77 -14.08 -4.97 -17.22
C ALA A 77 -13.76 -5.87 -18.44
N SER A 78 -12.50 -5.88 -18.89
CA SER A 78 -12.03 -6.66 -20.04
C SER A 78 -11.81 -8.14 -19.73
N ALA A 79 -11.64 -8.50 -18.46
CA ALA A 79 -11.35 -9.87 -18.03
C ALA A 79 -12.42 -10.87 -18.48
N ALA A 80 -12.02 -12.05 -18.98
CA ALA A 80 -12.93 -13.08 -19.46
C ALA A 80 -13.50 -13.97 -18.33
N ASN A 81 -12.82 -14.02 -17.16
CA ASN A 81 -13.13 -14.99 -16.11
C ASN A 81 -13.92 -14.38 -14.95
N GLU A 82 -14.57 -15.24 -14.17
CA GLU A 82 -15.34 -14.87 -12.98
C GLU A 82 -14.43 -14.40 -11.83
N TRP A 83 -13.25 -14.99 -11.72
CA TRP A 83 -12.31 -14.70 -10.65
C TRP A 83 -11.23 -13.74 -11.12
N LEU A 84 -11.08 -12.63 -10.39
CA LEU A 84 -10.14 -11.54 -10.66
C LEU A 84 -9.09 -11.51 -9.56
N ALA A 85 -7.83 -11.72 -9.92
CA ALA A 85 -6.69 -11.50 -9.04
C ALA A 85 -6.05 -10.15 -9.35
N PHE A 86 -5.82 -9.32 -8.32
CA PHE A 86 -5.16 -8.02 -8.48
C PHE A 86 -3.74 -8.06 -7.92
N ILE A 87 -2.81 -7.54 -8.70
CA ILE A 87 -1.41 -7.38 -8.31
C ILE A 87 -0.84 -6.10 -8.92
N ASP A 88 0.06 -5.41 -8.22
CA ASP A 88 0.67 -4.17 -8.72
C ASP A 88 2.01 -4.45 -9.42
N ALA A 89 2.39 -3.59 -10.36
CA ALA A 89 3.61 -3.77 -11.14
C ALA A 89 4.92 -3.66 -10.33
N GLY A 90 4.89 -2.98 -9.17
CA GLY A 90 6.05 -2.80 -8.28
C GLY A 90 6.27 -3.91 -7.25
N VAL A 91 5.57 -5.06 -7.38
CA VAL A 91 5.72 -6.21 -6.47
C VAL A 91 6.12 -7.48 -7.22
N SER A 92 6.64 -8.47 -6.50
CA SER A 92 7.02 -9.78 -7.06
C SER A 92 6.24 -10.89 -6.33
N PRO A 93 5.39 -11.67 -7.03
CA PRO A 93 4.68 -12.78 -6.41
C PRO A 93 5.61 -13.96 -6.12
N ALA A 94 5.31 -14.72 -5.05
CA ALA A 94 5.87 -16.05 -4.88
C ALA A 94 5.35 -16.99 -5.97
N ASN A 95 6.09 -18.05 -6.32
CA ASN A 95 5.71 -18.94 -7.43
C ASN A 95 4.38 -19.68 -7.22
N ASP A 96 3.92 -19.79 -5.98
CA ASP A 96 2.66 -20.42 -5.60
C ASP A 96 1.57 -19.40 -5.16
N TRP A 97 1.82 -18.09 -5.33
CA TRP A 97 0.93 -17.02 -4.90
C TRP A 97 -0.52 -17.22 -5.38
N LEU A 98 -0.72 -17.48 -6.67
CA LEU A 98 -2.06 -17.66 -7.23
C LEU A 98 -2.71 -18.96 -6.77
N ALA A 99 -1.90 -20.02 -6.60
CA ALA A 99 -2.38 -21.29 -6.06
C ALA A 99 -2.86 -21.16 -4.60
N GLN A 100 -2.15 -20.39 -3.78
CA GLN A 100 -2.52 -20.16 -2.38
C GLN A 100 -3.80 -19.32 -2.26
N LEU A 101 -4.00 -18.32 -3.13
CA LEU A 101 -5.26 -17.58 -3.19
C LEU A 101 -6.43 -18.48 -3.59
N ALA A 102 -6.22 -19.32 -4.63
CA ALA A 102 -7.23 -20.26 -5.11
C ALA A 102 -7.59 -21.32 -4.05
N GLU A 103 -6.61 -21.79 -3.29
CA GLU A 103 -6.81 -22.76 -2.21
C GLU A 103 -7.70 -22.21 -1.09
N ALA A 104 -7.59 -20.93 -0.74
CA ALA A 104 -8.48 -20.32 0.25
C ALA A 104 -9.94 -20.35 -0.19
N VAL A 105 -10.21 -20.15 -1.48
CA VAL A 105 -11.58 -20.32 -2.03
C VAL A 105 -12.04 -21.79 -1.99
N ARG A 106 -11.13 -22.73 -2.27
CA ARG A 106 -11.44 -24.16 -2.23
C ARG A 106 -11.81 -24.62 -0.82
N LEU A 107 -11.11 -24.10 0.19
CA LEU A 107 -11.36 -24.41 1.61
C LEU A 107 -12.68 -23.82 2.13
N ASN A 108 -13.11 -22.69 1.59
CA ASN A 108 -14.39 -22.09 1.90
C ASN A 108 -15.07 -21.61 0.60
N SER A 109 -15.97 -22.42 0.06
CA SER A 109 -16.65 -22.13 -1.21
C SER A 109 -17.60 -20.92 -1.17
N GLN A 110 -17.95 -20.43 0.02
CA GLN A 110 -18.75 -19.23 0.20
C GLN A 110 -17.90 -17.94 0.14
N THR A 111 -16.59 -18.05 0.05
CA THR A 111 -15.69 -16.90 -0.04
C THR A 111 -15.96 -16.09 -1.30
N ASP A 112 -16.11 -14.78 -1.11
CA ASP A 112 -16.26 -13.80 -2.19
C ASP A 112 -14.94 -13.10 -2.49
N VAL A 113 -14.11 -12.87 -1.44
CA VAL A 113 -12.85 -12.14 -1.51
C VAL A 113 -11.78 -12.86 -0.69
N VAL A 114 -10.59 -13.00 -1.25
CA VAL A 114 -9.39 -13.48 -0.55
C VAL A 114 -8.33 -12.39 -0.55
N TYR A 115 -7.79 -12.08 0.60
CA TYR A 115 -6.57 -11.27 0.71
C TYR A 115 -5.39 -12.17 1.04
N GLY A 116 -4.32 -12.01 0.26
CA GLY A 116 -3.03 -12.63 0.52
C GLY A 116 -2.20 -11.83 1.52
N SER A 117 -0.93 -12.16 1.57
CA SER A 117 0.07 -11.51 2.41
C SER A 117 1.13 -10.82 1.55
N TRP A 118 1.98 -10.04 2.22
CA TRP A 118 3.11 -9.41 1.56
C TRP A 118 4.30 -9.31 2.51
N GLU A 119 5.50 -9.29 1.92
CA GLU A 119 6.75 -9.15 2.66
C GLU A 119 7.53 -7.95 2.13
N PRO A 120 8.03 -7.07 3.02
CA PRO A 120 8.89 -5.98 2.60
C PRO A 120 10.27 -6.50 2.20
N VAL A 121 10.79 -6.01 1.07
CA VAL A 121 12.20 -6.23 0.70
C VAL A 121 13.07 -5.32 1.55
N THR A 122 13.95 -5.92 2.36
CA THR A 122 14.81 -5.24 3.34
C THR A 122 16.30 -5.40 3.02
N ASP A 123 16.66 -5.20 1.76
CA ASP A 123 18.01 -5.35 1.21
C ASP A 123 19.00 -4.25 1.65
N THR A 124 18.50 -3.17 2.27
CA THR A 124 19.32 -2.09 2.83
C THR A 124 18.87 -1.76 4.25
N PHE A 125 19.80 -1.17 5.05
CA PHE A 125 19.48 -0.72 6.41
C PHE A 125 18.31 0.27 6.44
N PHE A 126 18.24 1.19 5.45
CA PHE A 126 17.12 2.13 5.36
C PHE A 126 15.78 1.40 5.13
N LYS A 127 15.74 0.46 4.19
CA LYS A 127 14.52 -0.32 3.91
C LYS A 127 14.13 -1.21 5.08
N GLU A 128 15.09 -1.74 5.83
CA GLU A 128 14.82 -2.46 7.09
C GLU A 128 14.12 -1.55 8.11
N CYS A 129 14.64 -0.34 8.33
CA CYS A 129 13.99 0.66 9.19
C CYS A 129 12.60 1.04 8.66
N ALA A 130 12.45 1.20 7.35
CA ALA A 130 11.17 1.50 6.70
C ALA A 130 10.14 0.37 6.92
N ALA A 131 10.56 -0.88 6.79
CA ALA A 131 9.73 -2.04 7.08
C ALA A 131 9.27 -2.07 8.55
N ILE A 132 10.13 -1.74 9.49
CA ILE A 132 9.80 -1.64 10.93
C ILE A 132 8.86 -0.45 11.20
N ALA A 133 9.05 0.69 10.51
CA ALA A 133 8.28 1.91 10.75
C ALA A 133 6.85 1.85 10.20
N TYR A 134 6.67 1.32 8.98
CA TYR A 134 5.39 1.34 8.28
C TYR A 134 5.09 0.09 7.43
N GLY A 135 5.99 -0.89 7.41
CA GLY A 135 5.82 -2.16 6.72
C GLY A 135 5.00 -3.14 7.56
N TYR A 136 3.75 -2.78 7.90
CA TYR A 136 2.87 -3.71 8.61
C TYR A 136 2.54 -4.90 7.72
N VAL A 137 2.88 -6.10 8.18
CA VAL A 137 2.62 -7.34 7.45
C VAL A 137 1.46 -8.07 8.11
N PRO A 138 0.45 -8.50 7.34
CA PRO A 138 -0.62 -9.32 7.86
C PRO A 138 -0.05 -10.63 8.43
N THR A 139 -0.52 -11.02 9.60
CA THR A 139 -0.24 -12.32 10.23
C THR A 139 -1.50 -13.17 10.20
N GLU A 140 -1.40 -14.45 10.58
CA GLU A 140 -2.58 -15.33 10.68
C GLU A 140 -3.63 -14.80 11.67
N GLU A 141 -3.22 -14.01 12.66
CA GLU A 141 -4.08 -13.28 13.60
C GLU A 141 -4.40 -11.89 13.04
N VAL A 142 -5.04 -11.81 11.88
CA VAL A 142 -5.41 -10.52 11.29
C VAL A 142 -6.56 -9.93 12.07
N ASP A 143 -6.33 -8.81 12.72
CA ASP A 143 -7.40 -7.97 13.23
C ASP A 143 -8.23 -7.46 12.04
N ALA A 144 -9.41 -8.09 11.87
CA ALA A 144 -10.33 -7.78 10.77
C ALA A 144 -10.76 -6.31 10.73
N THR A 145 -10.52 -5.55 11.80
CA THR A 145 -10.85 -4.12 11.90
C THR A 145 -9.81 -3.22 11.20
N PHE A 146 -8.62 -3.76 10.86
CA PHE A 146 -7.53 -2.96 10.28
C PHE A 146 -7.48 -3.09 8.76
N ILE A 147 -8.12 -2.16 8.05
CA ILE A 147 -8.14 -2.09 6.57
C ILE A 147 -6.71 -2.11 5.99
N GLN A 148 -5.75 -1.45 6.64
CA GLN A 148 -4.35 -1.39 6.20
C GLN A 148 -3.61 -2.73 6.21
N SER A 149 -4.11 -3.74 6.90
CA SER A 149 -3.54 -5.09 6.88
C SER A 149 -3.90 -5.86 5.61
N ARG A 150 -4.91 -5.41 4.88
CA ARG A 150 -5.38 -6.00 3.63
C ARG A 150 -4.75 -5.25 2.46
N ALA A 151 -4.33 -5.97 1.43
CA ALA A 151 -3.70 -5.38 0.27
C ALA A 151 -4.37 -5.86 -1.02
N VAL A 152 -4.90 -4.93 -1.80
CA VAL A 152 -5.48 -5.23 -3.11
C VAL A 152 -4.42 -5.84 -4.03
N PHE A 153 -3.17 -5.40 -3.95
CA PHE A 153 -2.06 -5.95 -4.73
C PHE A 153 -1.67 -7.41 -4.39
N SER A 154 -2.37 -8.04 -3.48
CA SER A 154 -2.34 -9.49 -3.22
C SER A 154 -3.76 -9.93 -2.88
N SER A 155 -4.65 -9.96 -3.87
CA SER A 155 -6.04 -10.31 -3.65
C SER A 155 -6.63 -11.10 -4.81
N LEU A 156 -7.69 -11.87 -4.50
CA LEU A 156 -8.52 -12.60 -5.45
C LEU A 156 -9.97 -12.38 -5.06
N LEU A 157 -10.82 -12.01 -6.01
CA LEU A 157 -12.24 -11.78 -5.73
C LEU A 157 -13.13 -12.18 -6.93
N ARG A 158 -14.40 -12.44 -6.63
CA ARG A 158 -15.40 -12.64 -7.67
C ARG A 158 -15.65 -11.35 -8.43
N ARG A 159 -15.85 -11.42 -9.74
CA ARG A 159 -16.25 -10.26 -10.56
C ARG A 159 -17.52 -9.58 -10.01
N SER A 160 -18.47 -10.36 -9.46
CA SER A 160 -19.69 -9.83 -8.83
C SER A 160 -19.40 -8.89 -7.65
N VAL A 161 -18.32 -9.11 -6.89
CA VAL A 161 -17.88 -8.21 -5.82
C VAL A 161 -17.47 -6.88 -6.40
N TRP A 162 -16.58 -6.89 -7.42
CA TRP A 162 -16.14 -5.66 -8.08
C TRP A 162 -17.30 -4.85 -8.64
N LEU A 163 -18.26 -5.54 -9.29
CA LEU A 163 -19.49 -4.90 -9.78
C LEU A 163 -20.35 -4.35 -8.64
N GLY A 164 -20.55 -5.15 -7.58
CA GLY A 164 -21.40 -4.80 -6.43
C GLY A 164 -20.94 -3.55 -5.69
N VAL A 165 -19.62 -3.35 -5.57
CA VAL A 165 -19.03 -2.14 -4.94
C VAL A 165 -18.76 -1.01 -5.93
N LYS A 166 -19.16 -1.15 -7.20
CA LYS A 166 -18.97 -0.17 -8.30
C LYS A 166 -17.50 0.11 -8.61
N GLY A 167 -16.65 -0.91 -8.49
CA GLY A 167 -15.24 -0.83 -8.80
C GLY A 167 -14.42 0.10 -7.91
N PHE A 168 -13.22 0.43 -8.39
CA PHE A 168 -12.28 1.34 -7.74
C PHE A 168 -12.64 2.81 -8.04
N SER A 169 -12.25 3.72 -7.13
CA SER A 169 -12.29 5.15 -7.43
C SER A 169 -11.26 5.51 -8.50
N GLU A 170 -11.70 6.16 -9.58
CA GLU A 170 -10.83 6.50 -10.72
C GLU A 170 -10.12 7.85 -10.55
N GLU A 171 -10.58 8.67 -9.62
CA GLU A 171 -10.05 10.02 -9.37
C GLU A 171 -8.92 10.05 -8.34
N LEU A 172 -8.72 8.94 -7.62
CA LEU A 172 -7.71 8.83 -6.58
C LEU A 172 -6.40 8.25 -7.12
N ARG A 173 -5.29 8.96 -6.89
CA ARG A 173 -3.95 8.46 -7.20
C ARG A 173 -3.43 7.46 -6.15
N SER A 174 -3.99 7.46 -4.95
CA SER A 174 -3.76 6.51 -3.86
C SER A 174 -4.98 6.50 -2.96
N ALA A 175 -5.08 5.50 -2.06
CA ALA A 175 -6.23 5.23 -1.21
C ALA A 175 -7.48 4.71 -1.97
N GLU A 176 -7.41 4.53 -3.27
CA GLU A 176 -8.46 3.88 -4.07
C GLU A 176 -8.65 2.41 -3.64
N ASP A 177 -7.56 1.76 -3.27
CA ASP A 177 -7.50 0.40 -2.72
C ASP A 177 -8.13 0.32 -1.33
N LEU A 178 -7.79 1.23 -0.42
CA LEU A 178 -8.39 1.30 0.92
C LEU A 178 -9.89 1.60 0.86
N LEU A 179 -10.30 2.50 -0.04
CA LEU A 179 -11.71 2.82 -0.25
C LEU A 179 -12.48 1.61 -0.83
N PHE A 180 -11.85 0.87 -1.75
CA PHE A 180 -12.40 -0.36 -2.30
C PHE A 180 -12.59 -1.44 -1.24
N ILE A 181 -11.56 -1.68 -0.40
CA ILE A 181 -11.63 -2.61 0.74
C ILE A 181 -12.77 -2.19 1.69
N LYS A 182 -12.85 -0.90 2.01
CA LYS A 182 -13.92 -0.39 2.89
C LYS A 182 -15.32 -0.65 2.29
N ARG A 183 -15.51 -0.43 0.99
CA ARG A 183 -16.79 -0.70 0.32
C ARG A 183 -17.16 -2.19 0.34
N ILE A 184 -16.17 -3.08 0.23
CA ILE A 184 -16.36 -4.54 0.36
C ILE A 184 -16.86 -4.89 1.77
N ASP A 185 -16.22 -4.32 2.80
CA ASP A 185 -16.62 -4.53 4.20
C ASP A 185 -18.04 -3.98 4.47
N ASP A 186 -18.32 -2.76 4.02
CA ASP A 186 -19.63 -2.13 4.19
C ASP A 186 -20.77 -2.93 3.47
N ALA A 187 -20.44 -3.62 2.38
CA ALA A 187 -21.38 -4.45 1.62
C ALA A 187 -21.58 -5.86 2.20
N GLY A 188 -20.76 -6.27 3.19
CA GLY A 188 -20.92 -7.55 3.91
C GLY A 188 -20.50 -8.78 3.10
N PHE A 189 -19.61 -8.65 2.10
CA PHE A 189 -19.05 -9.79 1.37
C PHE A 189 -18.21 -10.69 2.28
N ILE A 190 -18.19 -12.00 1.98
CA ILE A 190 -17.44 -12.98 2.77
C ILE A 190 -15.98 -12.92 2.40
N VAL A 191 -15.15 -12.53 3.37
CA VAL A 191 -13.71 -12.35 3.23
C VAL A 191 -12.96 -13.53 3.85
N SER A 192 -12.01 -14.10 3.12
CA SER A 192 -11.05 -15.09 3.59
C SER A 192 -9.62 -14.57 3.46
N TYR A 193 -8.69 -15.21 4.18
CA TYR A 193 -7.27 -14.86 4.14
C TYR A 193 -6.43 -16.04 3.66
N ALA A 194 -5.43 -15.72 2.84
CA ALA A 194 -4.42 -16.65 2.35
C ALA A 194 -3.02 -16.16 2.77
N PRO A 195 -2.59 -16.35 4.03
CA PRO A 195 -1.32 -15.80 4.53
C PRO A 195 -0.09 -16.36 3.81
N LYS A 196 -0.23 -17.50 3.11
CA LYS A 196 0.83 -18.10 2.28
C LYS A 196 0.88 -17.52 0.86
N ALA A 197 -0.15 -16.80 0.42
CA ALA A 197 -0.16 -16.09 -0.86
C ALA A 197 0.69 -14.82 -0.76
N VAL A 198 2.00 -14.96 -0.83
CA VAL A 198 2.96 -13.89 -0.53
C VAL A 198 3.37 -13.15 -1.79
N VAL A 199 3.37 -11.81 -1.72
CA VAL A 199 4.06 -10.95 -2.68
C VAL A 199 5.16 -10.16 -1.96
N ARG A 200 6.29 -9.90 -2.65
CA ARG A 200 7.38 -9.09 -2.11
C ARG A 200 7.24 -7.66 -2.60
N TRP A 201 7.25 -6.73 -1.65
CA TRP A 201 7.10 -5.30 -1.91
C TRP A 201 8.35 -4.52 -1.55
N SER A 202 8.89 -3.75 -2.51
CA SER A 202 10.07 -2.92 -2.28
C SER A 202 9.70 -1.65 -1.53
N MET A 203 10.34 -1.45 -0.36
CA MET A 203 10.20 -0.24 0.44
C MET A 203 10.87 0.95 -0.27
N GLN A 204 10.46 2.19 0.08
CA GLN A 204 11.12 3.38 -0.46
C GLN A 204 12.61 3.41 -0.07
N PRO A 205 13.50 3.81 -0.98
CA PRO A 205 14.95 3.67 -0.76
C PRO A 205 15.57 4.78 0.11
N ASN A 206 14.86 5.88 0.35
CA ASN A 206 15.39 7.03 1.12
C ASN A 206 14.28 7.91 1.70
N LEU A 207 14.67 8.84 2.59
CA LEU A 207 13.74 9.77 3.27
C LEU A 207 12.94 10.63 2.28
N TRP A 208 13.57 11.14 1.22
CA TRP A 208 12.89 12.01 0.27
C TRP A 208 11.77 11.31 -0.50
N ARG A 209 12.02 10.10 -0.99
CA ARG A 209 10.98 9.31 -1.66
C ARG A 209 9.89 8.88 -0.68
N THR A 210 10.26 8.54 0.56
CA THR A 210 9.29 8.26 1.63
C THR A 210 8.43 9.49 1.91
N PHE A 211 9.03 10.67 2.06
CA PHE A 211 8.30 11.92 2.28
C PHE A 211 7.28 12.17 1.16
N ARG A 212 7.71 12.17 -0.10
CA ARG A 212 6.80 12.40 -1.24
C ARG A 212 5.65 11.40 -1.28
N ARG A 213 5.94 10.12 -1.00
CA ARG A 213 4.92 9.07 -0.98
C ARG A 213 3.88 9.31 0.12
N PHE A 214 4.31 9.65 1.33
CA PHE A 214 3.41 9.91 2.44
C PHE A 214 2.63 11.22 2.32
N VAL A 215 3.17 12.25 1.66
CA VAL A 215 2.40 13.44 1.26
C VAL A 215 1.23 13.03 0.37
N THR A 216 1.50 12.26 -0.68
CA THR A 216 0.46 11.76 -1.59
C THR A 216 -0.57 10.90 -0.84
N TYR A 217 -0.13 9.93 -0.05
CA TYR A 217 -1.01 9.07 0.74
C TYR A 217 -1.91 9.88 1.66
N SER A 218 -1.35 10.85 2.39
CA SER A 218 -2.12 11.63 3.35
C SER A 218 -3.14 12.52 2.67
N ARG A 219 -2.77 13.20 1.56
CA ARG A 219 -3.71 14.02 0.78
C ARG A 219 -4.88 13.17 0.27
N HIS A 220 -4.60 12.03 -0.34
CA HIS A 220 -5.63 11.17 -0.93
C HIS A 220 -6.48 10.44 0.11
N ASN A 221 -5.93 10.10 1.28
CA ASN A 221 -6.74 9.61 2.41
C ASN A 221 -7.75 10.66 2.90
N MET A 222 -7.34 11.94 2.92
CA MET A 222 -8.28 13.03 3.23
C MET A 222 -9.39 13.13 2.17
N LEU A 223 -9.05 13.05 0.88
CA LEU A 223 -10.00 13.04 -0.23
C LEU A 223 -10.97 11.84 -0.16
N ALA A 224 -10.47 10.65 0.20
CA ALA A 224 -11.25 9.43 0.35
C ALA A 224 -12.09 9.38 1.64
N GLY A 225 -11.98 10.38 2.54
CA GLY A 225 -12.66 10.35 3.84
C GLY A 225 -12.05 9.36 4.85
N LEU A 226 -10.85 8.84 4.57
CA LEU A 226 -10.17 7.83 5.39
C LEU A 226 -9.17 8.42 6.40
N TRP A 227 -9.30 9.69 6.76
CA TRP A 227 -8.38 10.42 7.62
C TRP A 227 -8.22 9.83 9.03
N LYS A 228 -9.17 9.02 9.50
CA LYS A 228 -9.08 8.32 10.80
C LYS A 228 -8.05 7.19 10.82
N GLN A 229 -7.58 6.72 9.65
CA GLN A 229 -6.64 5.59 9.56
C GLN A 229 -5.31 5.90 10.28
N TRP A 230 -4.61 6.97 9.89
CA TRP A 230 -3.39 7.40 10.61
C TRP A 230 -3.26 8.90 10.78
N GLN A 231 -3.89 9.73 9.92
CA GLN A 231 -3.79 11.19 9.97
C GLN A 231 -4.27 11.74 11.31
N ALA A 232 -5.40 11.25 11.82
CA ALA A 232 -5.93 11.67 13.11
C ALA A 232 -4.90 11.51 14.23
N SER A 233 -4.21 10.37 14.28
CA SER A 233 -3.20 10.13 15.33
C SER A 233 -1.99 11.06 15.23
N VAL A 234 -1.58 11.45 14.02
CA VAL A 234 -0.52 12.45 13.80
C VAL A 234 -1.01 13.82 14.26
N LEU A 235 -2.19 14.26 13.79
CA LEU A 235 -2.74 15.57 14.13
C LEU A 235 -2.95 15.74 15.64
N ILE A 236 -3.48 14.71 16.32
CA ILE A 236 -3.65 14.73 17.78
C ILE A 236 -2.32 14.88 18.50
N ARG A 237 -1.30 14.09 18.14
CA ARG A 237 0.03 14.16 18.78
C ARG A 237 0.66 15.53 18.65
N TYR A 238 0.64 16.10 17.44
CA TYR A 238 1.24 17.40 17.20
C TYR A 238 0.38 18.54 17.74
N GLY A 239 -0.94 18.40 17.78
CA GLY A 239 -1.85 19.31 18.46
C GLY A 239 -1.57 19.37 19.96
N LEU A 240 -1.40 18.22 20.63
CA LEU A 240 -1.03 18.15 22.04
C LEU A 240 0.35 18.78 22.29
N LEU A 241 1.34 18.50 21.41
CA LEU A 241 2.67 19.12 21.53
C LEU A 241 2.59 20.66 21.39
N ALA A 242 1.76 21.16 20.46
CA ALA A 242 1.54 22.60 20.30
C ALA A 242 0.86 23.23 21.53
N VAL A 243 -0.13 22.57 22.12
CA VAL A 243 -0.76 23.02 23.38
C VAL A 243 0.26 23.04 24.51
N CYS A 244 1.08 22.00 24.66
CA CYS A 244 2.15 21.98 25.66
C CYS A 244 3.13 23.14 25.43
N ALA A 245 3.53 23.41 24.20
CA ALA A 245 4.43 24.52 23.86
C ALA A 245 3.82 25.89 24.23
N ALA A 246 2.51 26.09 23.94
CA ALA A 246 1.80 27.31 24.29
C ALA A 246 1.72 27.55 25.83
N ILE A 247 1.45 26.48 26.59
CA ILE A 247 1.46 26.55 28.06
C ILE A 247 2.87 26.88 28.56
N LEU A 248 3.90 26.19 28.08
CA LEU A 248 5.27 26.40 28.48
C LEU A 248 5.77 27.82 28.14
N PHE A 249 5.33 28.38 27.01
CA PHE A 249 5.62 29.74 26.61
C PHE A 249 5.19 30.77 27.67
N GLY A 250 4.05 30.55 28.31
CA GLY A 250 3.56 31.40 29.40
C GLY A 250 4.22 31.13 30.76
N LEU A 251 4.88 29.98 30.94
CA LEU A 251 5.41 29.55 32.23
C LEU A 251 6.92 29.72 32.41
N THR A 252 7.69 29.60 31.32
CA THR A 252 9.17 29.57 31.41
C THR A 252 9.85 30.01 30.12
N SER A 253 11.00 30.66 30.26
CA SER A 253 11.88 31.00 29.13
C SER A 253 12.52 29.77 28.46
N TRP A 254 12.55 28.65 29.14
CA TRP A 254 13.09 27.38 28.63
C TRP A 254 12.13 26.62 27.73
N TRP A 255 10.94 27.17 27.42
CA TRP A 255 9.90 26.51 26.63
C TRP A 255 10.38 25.89 25.31
N PRO A 256 11.31 26.50 24.50
CA PRO A 256 11.75 25.90 23.26
C PRO A 256 12.52 24.60 23.49
N ILE A 257 13.41 24.59 24.50
CA ILE A 257 14.25 23.43 24.83
C ILE A 257 13.39 22.31 25.38
N ILE A 258 12.44 22.60 26.26
CA ILE A 258 11.53 21.61 26.84
C ILE A 258 10.65 21.03 25.74
N THR A 259 10.09 21.87 24.85
CA THR A 259 9.26 21.38 23.73
C THR A 259 10.05 20.51 22.77
N LEU A 260 11.28 20.88 22.43
CA LEU A 260 12.18 20.06 21.61
C LEU A 260 12.47 18.72 22.30
N GLY A 261 12.72 18.73 23.60
CA GLY A 261 12.92 17.52 24.40
C GLY A 261 11.70 16.59 24.36
N LEU A 262 10.49 17.13 24.54
CA LEU A 262 9.23 16.38 24.45
C LEU A 262 9.03 15.80 23.04
N PHE A 263 9.33 16.56 21.99
CA PHE A 263 9.25 16.10 20.61
C PHE A 263 10.20 14.92 20.36
N ILE A 264 11.47 15.02 20.77
CA ILE A 264 12.45 13.95 20.62
C ILE A 264 12.01 12.71 21.43
N LEU A 265 11.55 12.90 22.67
CA LEU A 265 11.07 11.81 23.52
C LEU A 265 9.88 11.08 22.88
N MET A 266 8.95 11.83 22.31
CA MET A 266 7.81 11.27 21.59
C MET A 266 8.26 10.39 20.41
N LEU A 267 9.20 10.86 19.59
CA LEU A 267 9.74 10.08 18.46
C LEU A 267 10.51 8.85 18.93
N MET A 268 11.32 8.97 19.98
CA MET A 268 12.06 7.86 20.58
C MET A 268 11.11 6.78 21.13
N ALA A 269 10.09 7.18 21.87
CA ALA A 269 9.08 6.25 22.39
C ALA A 269 8.38 5.47 21.25
N ARG A 270 8.02 6.16 20.17
CA ARG A 270 7.42 5.54 18.99
C ARG A 270 8.38 4.57 18.30
N ALA A 271 9.65 4.94 18.17
CA ALA A 271 10.68 4.06 17.58
C ALA A 271 10.88 2.79 18.42
N ILE A 272 10.91 2.93 19.75
CA ILE A 272 10.99 1.80 20.68
C ILE A 272 9.76 0.90 20.54
N VAL A 273 8.55 1.47 20.49
CA VAL A 273 7.31 0.70 20.29
C VAL A 273 7.34 -0.03 18.94
N ALA A 274 7.81 0.62 17.87
CA ALA A 274 7.93 -0.02 16.56
C ALA A 274 8.91 -1.22 16.59
N LEU A 275 10.06 -1.08 17.23
CA LEU A 275 11.01 -2.16 17.46
C LEU A 275 10.40 -3.30 18.27
N TRP A 276 9.72 -2.99 19.36
CA TRP A 276 9.09 -3.98 20.23
C TRP A 276 7.99 -4.78 19.51
N ARG A 277 7.13 -4.11 18.74
CA ARG A 277 6.09 -4.76 17.93
C ARG A 277 6.68 -5.72 16.90
N ASN A 278 7.79 -5.33 16.29
CA ASN A 278 8.44 -6.09 15.22
C ASN A 278 9.56 -7.04 15.73
N ARG A 279 9.76 -7.20 17.05
CA ARG A 279 10.89 -7.96 17.64
C ARG A 279 10.96 -9.43 17.22
N ARG A 280 9.80 -10.06 16.98
CA ARG A 280 9.72 -11.47 16.51
C ARG A 280 10.10 -11.59 15.03
N ARG A 281 9.73 -10.60 14.22
CA ARG A 281 9.96 -10.60 12.78
C ARG A 281 11.40 -10.18 12.42
N TYR A 282 11.91 -9.18 13.13
CA TYR A 282 13.28 -8.66 12.94
C TYR A 282 14.10 -8.83 14.22
N PRO A 283 14.38 -10.08 14.63
CA PRO A 283 15.12 -10.32 15.86
C PRO A 283 16.53 -9.71 15.75
N ALA A 284 16.96 -9.01 16.79
CA ALA A 284 18.28 -8.40 16.84
C ALA A 284 18.72 -8.14 18.28
N GLY A 285 20.05 -8.15 18.51
CA GLY A 285 20.65 -7.75 19.76
C GLY A 285 20.57 -6.25 20.03
N VAL A 286 21.00 -5.84 21.22
CA VAL A 286 20.94 -4.45 21.70
C VAL A 286 21.65 -3.50 20.74
N LEU A 287 22.87 -3.80 20.29
CA LEU A 287 23.65 -2.95 19.39
C LEU A 287 22.90 -2.66 18.07
N ARG A 288 22.35 -3.70 17.43
CA ARG A 288 21.59 -3.54 16.18
C ARG A 288 20.31 -2.72 16.40
N ASN A 289 19.61 -2.94 17.50
CA ASN A 289 18.41 -2.15 17.82
C ASN A 289 18.76 -0.70 18.16
N SER A 290 19.92 -0.42 18.78
CA SER A 290 20.40 0.95 18.97
C SER A 290 20.66 1.64 17.63
N THR A 291 21.32 0.97 16.67
CA THR A 291 21.51 1.55 15.33
C THR A 291 20.18 1.76 14.60
N ARG A 292 19.21 0.84 14.75
CA ARG A 292 17.84 0.99 14.19
C ARG A 292 17.12 2.23 14.76
N LEU A 293 17.30 2.57 16.05
CA LEU A 293 16.72 3.79 16.63
C LEU A 293 17.19 5.05 15.88
N PHE A 294 18.48 5.14 15.54
CA PHE A 294 19.01 6.27 14.75
C PHE A 294 18.40 6.36 13.35
N GLY A 295 18.05 5.24 12.74
CA GLY A 295 17.34 5.20 11.44
C GLY A 295 15.85 5.49 11.57
N LEU A 296 15.19 4.97 12.62
CA LEU A 296 13.75 5.07 12.83
C LEU A 296 13.31 6.49 13.22
N VAL A 297 14.05 7.17 14.09
CA VAL A 297 13.66 8.51 14.58
C VAL A 297 13.52 9.52 13.42
N PRO A 298 14.51 9.73 12.54
CA PRO A 298 14.36 10.64 11.41
C PRO A 298 13.31 10.16 10.40
N LEU A 299 13.16 8.87 10.23
CA LEU A 299 12.14 8.30 9.34
C LEU A 299 10.72 8.57 9.85
N LEU A 300 10.45 8.35 11.14
CA LEU A 300 9.15 8.65 11.76
C LEU A 300 8.84 10.15 11.73
N ALA A 301 9.84 11.01 11.98
CA ALA A 301 9.70 12.46 11.84
C ALA A 301 9.34 12.85 10.40
N THR A 302 10.00 12.21 9.41
CA THR A 302 9.73 12.43 7.98
C THR A 302 8.30 12.02 7.61
N ILE A 303 7.82 10.89 8.09
CA ILE A 303 6.45 10.40 7.85
C ILE A 303 5.42 11.36 8.47
N ASP A 304 5.65 11.82 9.71
CA ASP A 304 4.75 12.76 10.36
C ASP A 304 4.72 14.11 9.63
N ALA A 305 5.89 14.67 9.27
CA ALA A 305 5.98 15.89 8.50
C ALA A 305 5.25 15.76 7.14
N ALA A 306 5.48 14.66 6.43
CA ALA A 306 4.80 14.36 5.17
C ALA A 306 3.27 14.27 5.36
N THR A 307 2.82 13.67 6.47
CA THR A 307 1.39 13.58 6.79
C THR A 307 0.78 14.96 6.99
N ILE A 308 1.43 15.84 7.76
CA ILE A 308 0.97 17.21 7.99
C ILE A 308 0.91 17.98 6.68
N VAL A 309 1.98 17.89 5.85
CA VAL A 309 2.03 18.56 4.53
C VAL A 309 0.92 18.03 3.61
N GLY A 310 0.67 16.71 3.59
CA GLY A 310 -0.40 16.13 2.79
C GLY A 310 -1.80 16.59 3.20
N VAL A 311 -2.05 16.68 4.52
CA VAL A 311 -3.32 17.25 5.07
C VAL A 311 -3.44 18.73 4.72
N ALA A 312 -2.37 19.51 4.86
CA ALA A 312 -2.37 20.93 4.50
C ALA A 312 -2.60 21.13 2.98
N ALA A 313 -1.96 20.32 2.14
CA ALA A 313 -2.18 20.34 0.69
C ALA A 313 -3.64 20.05 0.33
N TRP A 314 -4.26 19.04 0.96
CA TRP A 314 -5.68 18.76 0.81
C TRP A 314 -6.55 19.97 1.21
N LEU A 315 -6.28 20.58 2.38
CA LEU A 315 -7.06 21.71 2.87
C LEU A 315 -6.99 22.89 1.91
N VAL A 316 -5.79 23.24 1.48
CA VAL A 316 -5.57 24.42 0.61
C VAL A 316 -6.03 24.15 -0.83
N SER A 317 -5.52 23.08 -1.46
CA SER A 317 -5.76 22.85 -2.88
C SER A 317 -7.16 22.32 -3.17
N ASP A 318 -7.63 21.36 -2.37
CA ASP A 318 -8.85 20.62 -2.69
C ASP A 318 -10.08 21.25 -2.04
N LYS A 319 -9.97 21.78 -0.81
CA LYS A 319 -11.10 22.38 -0.09
C LYS A 319 -11.25 23.86 -0.33
N LEU A 320 -10.16 24.66 -0.26
CA LEU A 320 -10.25 26.12 -0.36
C LEU A 320 -10.19 26.59 -1.81
N LEU A 321 -9.35 26.00 -2.66
CA LEU A 321 -9.17 26.43 -4.06
C LEU A 321 -10.00 25.63 -5.06
N GLY A 322 -10.65 24.54 -4.65
CA GLY A 322 -11.49 23.71 -5.51
C GLY A 322 -10.74 23.11 -6.71
N ARG A 323 -9.39 22.98 -6.63
CA ARG A 323 -8.58 22.42 -7.72
C ARG A 323 -8.73 20.89 -7.71
N PRO A 324 -9.12 20.29 -8.86
CA PRO A 324 -9.16 18.83 -8.94
C PRO A 324 -7.76 18.25 -8.65
N SER A 325 -7.74 17.15 -7.93
CA SER A 325 -6.51 16.36 -7.69
C SER A 325 -6.08 15.73 -9.01
N VAL A 326 -5.00 16.21 -9.61
CA VAL A 326 -4.31 15.57 -10.73
C VAL A 326 -3.15 14.73 -10.19
#